data_6c1e131f0eb4217758a0f9762eef2489
#
_entry.id   6c1e131f0eb4217758a0f9762eef2489
#
_cell.length_a   1.000
_cell.length_b   1.000
_cell.length_c   1.000
_cell.angle_alpha   90.00
_cell.angle_beta   90.00
_cell.angle_gamma   90.00
#
_symmetry.space_group_name_H-M   'P 1'
#
loop_
_entity.id
_entity.type
_entity.pdbx_description
1 polymer ?
#
loop_
_entity_poly.entity_id
_entity_poly.type
_entity_poly.pdbx_seq_one_letter_code
_entity_poly.pdbx_strand_id
1 'polypeptide(L)'
;LESAMKRLLLALPLLATACAAPGPTLSQRLSPLVGQSEGQLVSTLGVPVRTYEADGRKFLEFQSQRLTALPGDPFWGGGFGYGGRPFGWGGGWGPPTTVWAPVTCNVTFALRADRVEDFTYRGEGCA
;
A
#
# COMPACT_ATOMS: atom_id res chain seq x y z
N LEU A 1 15.11 16.89 -46.71
CA LEU A 1 13.68 16.89 -46.29
C LEU A 1 13.21 15.48 -45.93
N GLU A 2 13.48 14.49 -46.77
CA GLU A 2 13.07 13.13 -46.49
C GLU A 2 13.81 12.53 -45.31
N SER A 3 15.09 12.85 -45.12
CA SER A 3 15.87 12.38 -44.00
C SER A 3 15.39 12.93 -42.67
N ALA A 4 14.95 14.20 -42.67
CA ALA A 4 14.43 14.84 -41.46
C ALA A 4 13.07 14.27 -41.06
N MET A 5 12.22 13.99 -42.08
CA MET A 5 10.94 13.35 -41.82
C MET A 5 11.07 11.90 -41.34
N LYS A 6 12.02 11.15 -41.90
CA LYS A 6 12.30 9.79 -41.42
C LYS A 6 12.82 9.77 -40.00
N ARG A 7 13.65 10.74 -39.62
CA ARG A 7 14.15 10.87 -38.28
C ARG A 7 13.06 11.28 -37.30
N LEU A 8 12.13 12.08 -37.71
CA LEU A 8 10.99 12.52 -36.92
C LEU A 8 10.02 11.35 -36.65
N LEU A 9 9.82 10.51 -37.67
CA LEU A 9 8.94 9.34 -37.55
C LEU A 9 9.51 8.24 -36.69
N LEU A 10 10.83 8.16 -36.57
CA LEU A 10 11.49 7.20 -35.71
C LEU A 10 11.53 7.62 -34.22
N ALA A 11 11.36 8.89 -33.93
CA ALA A 11 11.38 9.40 -32.57
C ALA A 11 10.01 9.31 -31.87
N LEU A 12 8.95 9.12 -32.65
CA LEU A 12 7.59 9.11 -32.11
C LEU A 12 7.24 7.89 -31.24
N PRO A 13 7.71 6.67 -31.53
CA PRO A 13 7.31 5.52 -30.73
C PRO A 13 7.97 5.42 -29.36
N LEU A 14 9.01 6.19 -29.11
CA LEU A 14 9.71 6.14 -27.82
C LEU A 14 8.99 6.88 -26.68
N LEU A 15 8.05 7.74 -27.02
CA LEU A 15 7.29 8.53 -26.04
C LEU A 15 6.08 7.77 -25.46
N ALA A 16 5.70 6.66 -26.07
CA ALA A 16 4.50 5.92 -25.67
C ALA A 16 4.73 4.91 -24.53
N THR A 17 5.98 4.67 -24.16
CA THR A 17 6.30 3.63 -23.17
C THR A 17 6.47 4.17 -21.75
N ALA A 18 6.36 5.47 -21.54
CA ALA A 18 6.66 6.09 -20.25
C ALA A 18 5.52 6.02 -19.22
N CYS A 19 4.32 5.59 -19.62
CA CYS A 19 3.13 5.73 -18.76
C CYS A 19 2.65 4.44 -18.10
N ALA A 20 3.35 3.33 -18.26
CA ALA A 20 2.85 2.02 -17.85
C ALA A 20 3.62 1.33 -16.72
N ALA A 21 4.55 2.00 -16.08
CA ALA A 21 5.33 1.38 -15.00
C ALA A 21 4.52 1.37 -13.70
N PRO A 22 4.26 0.18 -13.12
CA PRO A 22 3.64 0.11 -11.81
C PRO A 22 4.55 0.73 -10.76
N GLY A 23 3.95 1.28 -9.70
CA GLY A 23 4.71 1.81 -8.58
C GLY A 23 5.53 0.73 -7.89
N PRO A 24 6.51 1.12 -7.06
CA PRO A 24 7.34 0.16 -6.35
C PRO A 24 6.50 -0.67 -5.38
N THR A 25 6.83 -1.95 -5.26
CA THR A 25 6.21 -2.84 -4.29
C THR A 25 6.69 -2.49 -2.88
N LEU A 26 5.99 -2.99 -1.87
CA LEU A 26 6.42 -2.79 -0.49
C LEU A 26 7.82 -3.37 -0.26
N SER A 27 8.10 -4.56 -0.79
CA SER A 27 9.42 -5.17 -0.69
C SER A 27 10.51 -4.28 -1.28
N GLN A 28 10.24 -3.66 -2.42
CA GLN A 28 11.19 -2.75 -3.05
C GLN A 28 11.43 -1.49 -2.22
N ARG A 29 10.40 -1.01 -1.54
CA ARG A 29 10.53 0.17 -0.66
C ARG A 29 11.24 -0.14 0.64
N LEU A 30 11.09 -1.35 1.15
CA LEU A 30 11.72 -1.77 2.40
C LEU A 30 13.14 -2.28 2.23
N SER A 31 13.49 -2.76 1.05
CA SER A 31 14.83 -3.32 0.80
C SER A 31 15.98 -2.38 1.14
N PRO A 32 15.90 -1.06 0.87
CA PRO A 32 16.98 -0.16 1.26
C PRO A 32 17.19 -0.04 2.77
N LEU A 33 16.23 -0.46 3.57
CA LEU A 33 16.32 -0.40 5.02
C LEU A 33 17.16 -1.54 5.59
N VAL A 34 17.42 -2.59 4.80
CA VAL A 34 18.31 -3.67 5.20
C VAL A 34 19.73 -3.15 5.34
N GLY A 35 20.38 -3.46 6.44
CA GLY A 35 21.71 -2.96 6.77
C GLY A 35 21.71 -1.66 7.57
N GLN A 36 20.56 -1.02 7.75
CA GLN A 36 20.47 0.17 8.59
C GLN A 36 20.46 -0.19 10.07
N SER A 37 20.86 0.77 10.92
CA SER A 37 20.81 0.60 12.36
C SER A 37 19.40 0.77 12.89
N GLU A 38 19.16 0.31 14.11
CA GLU A 38 17.89 0.50 14.80
C GLU A 38 17.50 1.98 14.88
N GLY A 39 18.46 2.83 15.21
CA GLY A 39 18.21 4.27 15.31
C GLY A 39 17.77 4.88 13.97
N GLN A 40 18.40 4.47 12.88
CA GLN A 40 18.00 4.91 11.55
C GLN A 40 16.61 4.43 11.18
N LEU A 41 16.29 3.19 11.52
CA LEU A 41 14.98 2.60 11.26
C LEU A 41 13.89 3.35 12.01
N VAL A 42 14.10 3.61 13.29
CA VAL A 42 13.15 4.35 14.12
C VAL A 42 13.00 5.79 13.64
N SER A 43 14.09 6.42 13.19
CA SER A 43 14.02 7.78 12.64
C SER A 43 13.18 7.84 11.36
N THR A 44 13.20 6.78 10.57
CA THR A 44 12.47 6.72 9.30
C THR A 44 11.02 6.29 9.49
N LEU A 45 10.77 5.29 10.32
CA LEU A 45 9.47 4.65 10.45
C LEU A 45 8.70 5.03 11.72
N GLY A 46 9.37 5.67 12.67
CA GLY A 46 8.77 5.98 13.96
C GLY A 46 9.05 4.90 15.00
N VAL A 47 8.32 4.96 16.09
CA VAL A 47 8.50 4.03 17.20
C VAL A 47 7.81 2.71 16.89
N PRO A 48 8.49 1.57 17.12
CA PRO A 48 7.86 0.28 16.89
C PRO A 48 6.74 0.03 17.91
N VAL A 49 5.72 -0.69 17.48
CA VAL A 49 4.59 -1.05 18.34
C VAL A 49 4.91 -2.23 19.23
N ARG A 50 5.87 -3.06 18.82
CA ARG A 50 6.32 -4.21 19.59
C ARG A 50 7.81 -4.42 19.38
N THR A 51 8.44 -4.93 20.42
CA THR A 51 9.85 -5.28 20.42
C THR A 51 10.00 -6.65 21.05
N TYR A 52 10.79 -7.52 20.44
CA TYR A 52 11.02 -8.85 20.94
C TYR A 52 12.46 -9.27 20.68
N GLU A 53 13.09 -9.92 21.63
CA GLU A 53 14.46 -10.42 21.50
C GLU A 53 14.46 -11.93 21.64
N ALA A 54 15.11 -12.62 20.70
CA ALA A 54 15.28 -14.06 20.73
C ALA A 54 16.46 -14.46 19.86
N ASP A 55 17.21 -15.46 20.34
CA ASP A 55 18.31 -16.08 19.59
C ASP A 55 19.35 -15.08 19.09
N GLY A 56 19.65 -14.06 19.88
CA GLY A 56 20.60 -13.03 19.51
C GLY A 56 20.10 -12.03 18.48
N ARG A 57 18.82 -12.07 18.16
CA ARG A 57 18.16 -11.14 17.25
C ARG A 57 17.16 -10.28 17.99
N LYS A 58 17.01 -9.06 17.51
CA LYS A 58 15.97 -8.16 17.98
C LYS A 58 14.95 -7.98 16.86
N PHE A 59 13.69 -8.16 17.20
CA PHE A 59 12.59 -7.98 16.26
C PHE A 59 11.84 -6.71 16.62
N LEU A 60 11.67 -5.85 15.62
CA LEU A 60 10.91 -4.61 15.76
C LEU A 60 9.71 -4.66 14.83
N GLU A 61 8.52 -4.55 15.39
CA GLU A 61 7.29 -4.54 14.62
C GLU A 61 6.77 -3.12 14.50
N PHE A 62 6.55 -2.71 13.27
CA PHE A 62 5.95 -1.42 12.94
C PHE A 62 4.59 -1.65 12.32
N GLN A 63 3.63 -0.86 12.71
CA GLN A 63 2.27 -0.96 12.22
C GLN A 63 1.88 0.30 11.50
N SER A 64 1.35 0.15 10.30
CA SER A 64 0.74 1.25 9.57
C SER A 64 -0.71 0.91 9.25
N GLN A 65 -1.55 1.93 9.23
CA GLN A 65 -2.94 1.80 8.86
C GLN A 65 -3.24 2.76 7.72
N ARG A 66 -4.09 2.31 6.83
CA ARG A 66 -4.65 3.16 5.79
C ARG A 66 -6.13 2.83 5.63
N LEU A 67 -6.88 3.81 5.20
CA LEU A 67 -8.25 3.56 4.83
C LEU A 67 -8.30 3.07 3.39
N THR A 68 -9.05 2.03 3.17
CA THR A 68 -9.29 1.52 1.83
C THR A 68 -10.78 1.54 1.55
N ALA A 69 -11.11 1.82 0.31
CA ALA A 69 -12.48 1.78 -0.13
C ALA A 69 -12.86 0.33 -0.43
N LEU A 70 -13.86 -0.15 0.24
CA LEU A 70 -14.45 -1.45 -0.05
C LEU A 70 -15.76 -1.23 -0.78
N PRO A 71 -16.07 -2.05 -1.78
CA PRO A 71 -17.38 -2.00 -2.39
C PRO A 71 -18.40 -2.34 -1.32
N GLY A 72 -19.32 -1.44 -1.08
CA GLY A 72 -20.41 -1.71 -0.16
C GLY A 72 -21.28 -2.82 -0.71
N ASP A 73 -21.77 -3.67 0.16
CA ASP A 73 -22.73 -4.68 -0.23
C ASP A 73 -24.02 -3.95 -0.64
N PRO A 74 -24.42 -4.05 -1.90
CA PRO A 74 -25.62 -3.36 -2.34
C PRO A 74 -26.87 -3.80 -1.58
N PHE A 75 -26.84 -4.98 -1.06
CA PHE A 75 -27.94 -5.47 -0.24
C PHE A 75 -27.98 -4.76 1.10
N TRP A 76 -26.85 -4.56 1.71
CA TRP A 76 -26.78 -3.83 2.97
C TRP A 76 -27.01 -2.34 2.77
N GLY A 77 -26.40 -1.76 1.80
CA GLY A 77 -26.54 -0.36 1.51
C GLY A 77 -27.94 0.00 1.07
N GLY A 78 -28.53 -0.83 0.25
CA GLY A 78 -29.88 -0.61 -0.24
C GLY A 78 -30.95 -0.90 0.79
N GLY A 79 -30.74 -1.92 1.59
CA GLY A 79 -31.74 -2.38 2.53
C GLY A 79 -32.01 -1.43 3.66
N PHE A 80 -31.01 -0.69 4.07
CA PHE A 80 -31.18 0.21 5.14
C PHE A 80 -31.51 1.59 4.72
N GLY A 81 -31.48 1.71 3.57
CA GLY A 81 -31.94 2.97 3.22
C GLY A 81 -33.23 3.26 3.85
N TYR A 82 -33.21 2.61 4.88
CA TYR A 82 -34.17 2.87 5.34
C TYR A 82 -34.50 3.67 5.34
N GLY A 83 -34.31 3.28 5.48
CA GLY A 83 -34.70 3.92 5.34
C GLY A 83 -34.99 4.23 4.49
N GLY A 84 -35.00 3.79 4.38
CA GLY A 84 -35.22 4.07 3.63
C GLY A 84 -35.80 3.92 2.92
N ARG A 85 -35.99 3.58 3.00
CA ARG A 85 -36.61 3.57 2.42
C ARG A 85 -37.42 3.52 2.16
N PRO A 86 -37.22 3.28 3.01
CA PRO A 86 -38.29 2.93 2.55
C PRO A 86 -38.81 3.52 1.58
N PHE A 87 -38.80 3.46 1.49
CA PHE A 87 -39.01 3.94 0.47
C PHE A 87 -38.17 3.71 -0.48
N GLY A 88 -37.67 3.02 -0.35
CA GLY A 88 -36.93 2.47 -1.36
C GLY A 88 -36.35 3.29 -2.44
N TRP A 89 -36.66 4.49 -2.49
CA TRP A 89 -36.19 5.32 -3.50
C TRP A 89 -34.73 5.45 -3.54
N GLY A 90 -34.10 5.65 -2.42
CA GLY A 90 -32.70 5.88 -2.33
C GLY A 90 -31.89 4.62 -2.54
N GLY A 91 -32.38 3.51 -2.11
CA GLY A 91 -31.65 2.27 -2.18
C GLY A 91 -31.42 1.75 -3.58
N GLY A 92 -32.36 1.97 -4.45
CA GLY A 92 -32.26 1.45 -5.78
C GLY A 92 -31.53 2.34 -6.76
N TRP A 93 -31.43 3.60 -6.46
CA TRP A 93 -30.95 4.57 -7.40
C TRP A 93 -29.64 5.21 -7.02
N GLY A 94 -29.24 5.06 -5.78
CA GLY A 94 -27.98 5.64 -5.33
C GLY A 94 -26.77 4.97 -5.94
N PRO A 95 -25.64 5.67 -6.00
CA PRO A 95 -24.39 5.03 -6.38
C PRO A 95 -24.07 3.91 -5.41
N PRO A 96 -23.28 2.90 -5.83
CA PRO A 96 -22.89 1.84 -4.92
C PRO A 96 -22.22 2.45 -3.71
N THR A 97 -22.64 2.01 -2.55
CA THR A 97 -22.13 2.53 -1.29
C THR A 97 -20.68 2.12 -1.14
N THR A 98 -19.82 3.09 -0.98
CA THR A 98 -18.42 2.83 -0.69
C THR A 98 -18.22 2.90 0.82
N VAL A 99 -17.72 1.84 1.39
CA VAL A 99 -17.36 1.78 2.80
C VAL A 99 -15.87 1.95 2.93
N TRP A 100 -15.46 2.88 3.76
CA TRP A 100 -14.05 3.08 4.07
C TRP A 100 -13.72 2.27 5.31
N ALA A 101 -12.83 1.30 5.15
CA ALA A 101 -12.41 0.44 6.24
C ALA A 101 -10.91 0.56 6.45
N PRO A 102 -10.44 0.56 7.72
CA PRO A 102 -9.02 0.55 7.99
C PRO A 102 -8.42 -0.82 7.65
N VAL A 103 -7.32 -0.81 6.94
CA VAL A 103 -6.49 -1.99 6.72
C VAL A 103 -5.12 -1.74 7.30
N THR A 104 -4.53 -2.77 7.83
CA THR A 104 -3.30 -2.68 8.60
C THR A 104 -2.19 -3.44 7.90
N CYS A 105 -1.01 -2.86 7.91
CA CYS A 105 0.22 -3.54 7.51
C CYS A 105 1.16 -3.60 8.70
N ASN A 106 1.56 -4.80 9.08
CA ASN A 106 2.55 -5.03 10.13
C ASN A 106 3.85 -5.48 9.47
N VAL A 107 4.89 -4.70 9.66
CA VAL A 107 6.23 -5.02 9.15
C VAL A 107 7.12 -5.32 10.34
N THR A 108 7.77 -6.47 10.32
CA THR A 108 8.69 -6.88 11.35
C THR A 108 10.10 -6.92 10.77
N PHE A 109 11.01 -6.18 11.39
CA PHE A 109 12.41 -6.18 11.03
C PHE A 109 13.19 -7.05 12.01
N ALA A 110 14.05 -7.91 11.50
CA ALA A 110 14.96 -8.70 12.30
C ALA A 110 16.32 -8.02 12.28
N LEU A 111 16.83 -7.69 13.46
CA LEU A 111 18.11 -7.03 13.63
C LEU A 111 19.09 -7.96 14.33
N ARG A 112 20.33 -7.93 13.87
CA ARG A 112 21.44 -8.59 14.53
C ARG A 112 22.59 -7.60 14.65
N ALA A 113 23.17 -7.49 15.86
CA ALA A 113 24.24 -6.53 16.12
C ALA A 113 23.87 -5.11 15.67
N ASP A 114 22.65 -4.68 16.00
CA ASP A 114 22.11 -3.36 15.69
C ASP A 114 21.98 -3.07 14.19
N ARG A 115 21.91 -4.10 13.35
CA ARG A 115 21.74 -3.96 11.91
C ARG A 115 20.57 -4.80 11.42
N VAL A 116 19.76 -4.24 10.54
CA VAL A 116 18.66 -4.95 9.93
C VAL A 116 19.19 -6.03 9.00
N GLU A 117 18.83 -7.27 9.28
CA GLU A 117 19.20 -8.41 8.41
C GLU A 117 18.10 -8.71 7.41
N ASP A 118 16.85 -8.63 7.85
CA ASP A 118 15.72 -9.10 7.06
C ASP A 118 14.44 -8.42 7.56
N PHE A 119 13.40 -8.54 6.78
CA PHE A 119 12.08 -8.07 7.16
C PHE A 119 11.00 -9.00 6.61
N THR A 120 9.89 -9.04 7.32
CA THR A 120 8.67 -9.72 6.88
C THR A 120 7.50 -8.77 7.07
N TYR A 121 6.45 -8.98 6.32
CA TYR A 121 5.25 -8.17 6.48
C TYR A 121 4.00 -9.00 6.25
N ARG A 122 2.93 -8.59 6.90
CA ARG A 122 1.63 -9.25 6.79
C ARG A 122 0.53 -8.24 7.02
N GLY A 123 -0.61 -8.50 6.41
CA GLY A 123 -1.79 -7.68 6.53
C GLY A 123 -2.29 -7.19 5.19
N GLU A 124 -3.57 -6.91 5.12
CA GLU A 124 -4.20 -6.43 3.89
C GLU A 124 -3.72 -5.05 3.49
N GLY A 125 -3.30 -4.25 4.46
CA GLY A 125 -2.77 -2.91 4.21
C GLY A 125 -1.38 -2.88 3.61
N CYS A 126 -0.73 -4.03 3.44
CA CYS A 126 0.61 -4.12 2.86
C CYS A 126 0.62 -4.08 1.33
N ALA A 127 -0.51 -4.31 0.70
CA ALA A 127 -0.62 -4.32 -0.75
C ALA A 127 -0.72 -2.91 -1.33
#